data_70b23b3f429ae9b8adfa5bc5eefc9c33
#
_entry.id   70b23b3f429ae9b8adfa5bc5eefc9c33
#
_cell.length_a   1.000
_cell.length_b   1.000
_cell.length_c   1.000
_cell.angle_alpha   90.00
_cell.angle_beta   90.00
_cell.angle_gamma   90.00
#
_symmetry.space_group_name_H-M   'P 1'
#
loop_
_entity.id
_entity.type
_entity.pdbx_description
1 polymer ?
#
loop_
_entity_poly.entity_id
_entity_poly.type
_entity_poly.pdbx_seq_one_letter_code
_entity_poly.pdbx_strand_id
1 'polypeptide(L)'
;MPRGKQSGINYGQRHKQRGQSDAETLVAVKRYLFKRYKIRWIKIEWYLLFDKEQEKLYKWAEYVTKEEAKEYIVKNPDIMMWYKTCGLVIIEIDGAVHDRKVAKTVERNRLYRDAHIKLIVVNLADLKETNTSMEDYLDKELERYL
;
A
#
# COMPACT_ATOMS: atom_id res chain seq x y z
N MET A 1 -9.04 4.29 21.90
CA MET A 1 -8.41 4.03 21.94
C MET A 1 -7.70 3.66 21.78
N PRO A 2 -7.45 3.83 22.05
CA PRO A 2 -6.49 3.50 21.94
C PRO A 2 -6.00 2.58 21.69
N ARG A 3 -6.09 2.40 21.48
CA ARG A 3 -5.79 1.57 21.06
C ARG A 3 -4.59 1.18 21.01
N GLY A 4 -4.45 0.58 21.01
CA GLY A 4 -3.43 0.14 21.08
C GLY A 4 -2.35 0.69 20.75
N LYS A 5 -2.65 1.33 20.49
CA LYS A 5 -1.93 1.69 20.06
C LYS A 5 -0.96 1.89 20.48
N GLN A 6 -1.09 2.01 20.91
CA GLN A 6 -0.31 2.19 21.17
C GLN A 6 0.73 1.39 21.44
N SER A 7 0.68 0.55 21.86
CA SER A 7 1.72 -0.35 21.98
C SER A 7 2.35 -0.66 20.66
N GLY A 8 1.78 -0.15 19.64
CA GLY A 8 2.31 -0.44 18.36
C GLY A 8 3.50 0.41 18.03
N ILE A 9 4.23 -0.02 17.05
CA ILE A 9 5.23 0.80 16.42
C ILE A 9 4.49 1.88 15.67
N ASN A 10 5.03 3.06 15.66
CA ASN A 10 4.35 4.19 15.06
C ASN A 10 4.54 4.27 13.55
N TYR A 11 4.32 3.16 12.87
CA TYR A 11 4.40 3.17 11.42
C TYR A 11 3.34 4.08 10.82
N GLY A 12 2.14 4.07 11.39
CA GLY A 12 1.08 4.95 10.92
C GLY A 12 1.41 6.41 11.10
N GLN A 13 2.09 6.74 12.20
CA GLN A 13 2.49 8.11 12.42
C GLN A 13 3.50 8.60 11.41
N ARG A 14 4.43 7.74 11.03
CA ARG A 14 5.37 8.12 9.99
C ARG A 14 4.67 8.44 8.69
N HIS A 15 3.66 7.66 8.37
CA HIS A 15 2.89 7.92 7.16
C HIS A 15 2.08 9.20 7.28
N LYS A 16 1.53 9.45 8.45
CA LYS A 16 0.77 10.68 8.66
C LYS A 16 1.61 11.92 8.49
N GLN A 17 2.92 11.80 8.63
CA GLN A 17 3.81 12.94 8.47
C GLN A 17 3.98 13.36 7.02
N ARG A 18 3.44 12.59 6.07
CA ARG A 18 3.48 12.97 4.67
C ARG A 18 2.77 14.27 4.40
N GLY A 19 1.69 14.52 5.13
CA GLY A 19 0.93 15.73 4.95
C GLY A 19 -0.51 15.47 4.59
N GLN A 20 -1.29 16.53 4.68
CA GLN A 20 -2.72 16.49 4.48
C GLN A 20 -3.10 16.03 3.08
N SER A 21 -2.39 16.52 2.07
CA SER A 21 -2.72 16.22 0.69
C SER A 21 -2.60 14.73 0.38
N ASP A 22 -1.61 14.05 0.99
CA ASP A 22 -1.45 12.62 0.77
C ASP A 22 -2.63 11.86 1.35
N ALA A 23 -3.09 12.25 2.53
CA ALA A 23 -4.23 11.60 3.15
C ALA A 23 -5.49 11.78 2.30
N GLU A 24 -5.68 12.98 1.78
CA GLU A 24 -6.83 13.26 0.92
C GLU A 24 -6.76 12.46 -0.37
N THR A 25 -5.57 12.33 -0.92
CA THR A 25 -5.38 11.55 -2.14
C THR A 25 -5.75 10.08 -1.90
N LEU A 26 -5.32 9.52 -0.80
CA LEU A 26 -5.63 8.13 -0.48
C LEU A 26 -7.13 7.91 -0.33
N VAL A 27 -7.80 8.82 0.34
CA VAL A 27 -9.26 8.73 0.51
C VAL A 27 -9.96 8.82 -0.83
N ALA A 28 -9.53 9.74 -1.69
CA ALA A 28 -10.13 9.92 -3.01
C ALA A 28 -9.97 8.67 -3.87
N VAL A 29 -8.77 8.09 -3.85
CA VAL A 29 -8.49 6.86 -4.59
C VAL A 29 -9.36 5.71 -4.08
N LYS A 30 -9.46 5.58 -2.77
CA LYS A 30 -10.30 4.54 -2.18
C LYS A 30 -11.75 4.67 -2.64
N ARG A 31 -12.30 5.89 -2.61
CA ARG A 31 -13.68 6.12 -3.02
C ARG A 31 -13.88 5.77 -4.49
N TYR A 32 -12.94 6.20 -5.33
CA TYR A 32 -13.03 5.92 -6.75
C TYR A 32 -13.06 4.43 -7.02
N LEU A 33 -12.11 3.70 -6.43
CA LEU A 33 -11.99 2.27 -6.64
C LEU A 33 -13.19 1.50 -6.14
N PHE A 34 -13.69 1.90 -4.99
CA PHE A 34 -14.84 1.20 -4.40
C PHE A 34 -16.11 1.40 -5.23
N LYS A 35 -16.27 2.56 -5.84
CA LYS A 35 -17.40 2.83 -6.71
C LYS A 35 -17.27 2.15 -8.07
N ARG A 36 -16.05 2.12 -8.60
CA ARG A 36 -15.81 1.69 -9.98
C ARG A 36 -15.70 0.17 -10.12
N TYR A 37 -15.20 -0.49 -9.11
CA TYR A 37 -14.91 -1.92 -9.15
C TYR A 37 -15.62 -2.67 -8.05
N LYS A 38 -15.84 -3.96 -8.28
CA LYS A 38 -16.44 -4.83 -7.27
C LYS A 38 -15.35 -5.33 -6.35
N ILE A 39 -15.01 -4.51 -5.38
CA ILE A 39 -13.95 -4.80 -4.44
C ILE A 39 -14.57 -5.30 -3.15
N ARG A 40 -14.05 -6.41 -2.63
CA ARG A 40 -14.57 -7.00 -1.42
C ARG A 40 -14.32 -6.10 -0.21
N TRP A 41 -13.12 -5.58 -0.13
CA TRP A 41 -12.77 -4.60 0.90
C TRP A 41 -11.54 -3.82 0.45
N ILE A 42 -11.38 -2.63 1.01
CA ILE A 42 -10.26 -1.75 0.72
C ILE A 42 -9.85 -1.04 2.00
N LYS A 43 -8.56 -1.00 2.28
CA LYS A 43 -8.01 -0.44 3.51
C LYS A 43 -6.90 0.55 3.19
N ILE A 44 -6.85 1.63 3.97
CA ILE A 44 -5.81 2.65 3.84
C ILE A 44 -4.82 2.48 4.97
N GLU A 45 -3.55 2.35 4.62
CA GLU A 45 -2.44 2.31 5.57
C GLU A 45 -2.52 1.22 6.63
N TRP A 46 -3.08 0.08 6.25
CA TRP A 46 -2.99 -1.11 7.08
C TRP A 46 -1.61 -1.74 6.87
N TYR A 47 -1.29 -2.70 7.71
CA TYR A 47 0.04 -3.33 7.71
C TYR A 47 -0.01 -4.73 7.12
N LEU A 48 1.10 -5.10 6.47
CA LEU A 48 1.35 -6.45 6.03
C LEU A 48 2.53 -6.98 6.82
N LEU A 49 2.38 -8.18 7.36
CA LEU A 49 3.45 -8.84 8.12
C LEU A 49 3.91 -10.06 7.33
N PHE A 50 5.22 -10.15 7.14
CA PHE A 50 5.84 -11.25 6.40
C PHE A 50 6.78 -12.02 7.31
N ASP A 51 6.82 -13.33 7.14
CA ASP A 51 7.75 -14.17 7.84
C ASP A 51 9.19 -13.77 7.46
N LYS A 52 10.07 -13.66 8.46
CA LYS A 52 11.43 -13.20 8.22
C LYS A 52 12.31 -14.20 7.46
N GLU A 53 12.03 -15.48 7.65
CA GLU A 53 12.85 -16.50 6.99
C GLU A 53 12.42 -16.76 5.57
N GLN A 54 11.14 -17.03 5.36
CA GLN A 54 10.64 -17.39 4.06
C GLN A 54 10.05 -16.22 3.29
N GLU A 55 9.86 -15.10 3.96
CA GLU A 55 9.31 -13.88 3.38
C GLU A 55 7.91 -14.08 2.79
N LYS A 56 7.16 -15.00 3.36
CA LYS A 56 5.77 -15.21 2.98
C LYS A 56 4.86 -14.32 3.79
N LEU A 57 3.77 -13.92 3.18
CA LEU A 57 2.77 -13.12 3.88
C LEU A 57 2.16 -13.94 5.01
N TYR A 58 2.21 -13.39 6.22
CA TYR A 58 1.63 -14.02 7.40
C TYR A 58 0.21 -13.51 7.64
N LYS A 59 0.05 -12.18 7.68
CA LYS A 59 -1.28 -11.59 7.87
C LYS A 59 -1.26 -10.10 7.51
N TRP A 60 -2.43 -9.53 7.42
CA TRP A 60 -2.59 -8.08 7.38
C TRP A 60 -3.38 -7.66 8.59
N ALA A 61 -3.11 -6.43 9.09
CA ALA A 61 -3.72 -5.95 10.31
C ALA A 61 -3.74 -4.44 10.34
N GLU A 62 -4.67 -3.91 11.11
CA GLU A 62 -4.77 -2.46 11.28
C GLU A 62 -3.66 -1.95 12.20
N TYR A 63 -3.23 -2.75 13.15
CA TYR A 63 -2.20 -2.39 14.11
C TYR A 63 -1.15 -3.48 14.21
N VAL A 64 0.05 -3.07 14.60
CA VAL A 64 1.19 -3.97 14.78
C VAL A 64 1.74 -3.76 16.18
N THR A 65 1.90 -4.83 16.94
CA THR A 65 2.50 -4.76 18.26
C THR A 65 4.01 -4.66 18.18
N LYS A 66 4.65 -4.28 19.29
CA LYS A 66 6.11 -4.23 19.33
C LYS A 66 6.72 -5.61 19.08
N GLU A 67 6.10 -6.62 19.64
CA GLU A 67 6.57 -8.00 19.46
C GLU A 67 6.48 -8.41 18.01
N GLU A 68 5.36 -8.12 17.37
CA GLU A 68 5.19 -8.44 15.97
C GLU A 68 6.19 -7.68 15.09
N ALA A 69 6.46 -6.44 15.43
CA ALA A 69 7.41 -5.64 14.65
C ALA A 69 8.83 -6.20 14.75
N LYS A 70 9.15 -6.88 15.83
CA LYS A 70 10.45 -7.53 15.98
C LYS A 70 10.50 -8.88 15.29
N GLU A 71 9.38 -9.57 15.25
CA GLU A 71 9.29 -10.93 14.76
C GLU A 71 9.08 -11.04 13.26
N TYR A 72 8.44 -10.06 12.67
CA TYR A 72 8.05 -10.09 11.26
C TYR A 72 8.63 -8.92 10.49
N ILE A 73 8.69 -9.08 9.17
CA ILE A 73 8.96 -7.96 8.29
C ILE A 73 7.63 -7.22 8.15
N VAL A 74 7.61 -5.94 8.49
CA VAL A 74 6.38 -5.14 8.48
C VAL A 74 6.42 -4.14 7.34
N LYS A 75 5.36 -4.12 6.52
CA LYS A 75 5.18 -3.13 5.47
C LYS A 75 3.85 -2.43 5.69
N ASN A 76 3.80 -1.19 5.27
CA ASN A 76 2.60 -0.35 5.47
C ASN A 76 2.24 0.30 4.13
N PRO A 77 1.60 -0.47 3.23
CA PRO A 77 1.24 0.07 1.92
C PRO A 77 0.21 1.19 2.05
N ASP A 78 0.18 2.06 1.06
CA ASP A 78 -0.78 3.16 1.06
C ASP A 78 -2.21 2.64 1.01
N ILE A 79 -2.47 1.72 0.10
CA ILE A 79 -3.81 1.14 -0.05
C ILE A 79 -3.64 -0.36 -0.29
N MET A 80 -4.46 -1.16 0.39
CA MET A 80 -4.56 -2.57 0.08
C MET A 80 -6.03 -2.91 -0.15
N MET A 81 -6.28 -3.78 -1.10
CA MET A 81 -7.63 -4.19 -1.40
C MET A 81 -7.67 -5.64 -1.82
N TRP A 82 -8.83 -6.24 -1.66
CA TRP A 82 -9.05 -7.60 -2.11
C TRP A 82 -10.00 -7.58 -3.29
N TYR A 83 -9.48 -8.00 -4.42
CA TYR A 83 -10.28 -8.09 -5.62
C TYR A 83 -10.57 -9.55 -5.90
N LYS A 84 -11.83 -9.84 -6.17
CA LYS A 84 -12.31 -11.22 -6.25
C LYS A 84 -11.52 -12.09 -7.21
N THR A 85 -11.11 -11.56 -8.34
CA THR A 85 -10.45 -12.35 -9.37
C THR A 85 -8.98 -12.58 -9.16
N CYS A 86 -8.30 -11.68 -8.47
CA CYS A 86 -6.83 -11.78 -8.36
C CYS A 86 -6.31 -11.73 -6.93
N GLY A 87 -7.18 -11.57 -5.94
CA GLY A 87 -6.76 -11.56 -4.55
C GLY A 87 -6.23 -10.21 -4.09
N LEU A 88 -5.15 -10.23 -3.34
CA LEU A 88 -4.62 -9.03 -2.71
C LEU A 88 -3.92 -8.13 -3.72
N VAL A 89 -4.31 -6.86 -3.74
CA VAL A 89 -3.72 -5.84 -4.59
C VAL A 89 -3.26 -4.70 -3.71
N ILE A 90 -2.02 -4.27 -3.90
CA ILE A 90 -1.43 -3.15 -3.18
C ILE A 90 -1.26 -1.99 -4.14
N ILE A 91 -1.61 -0.80 -3.69
CA ILE A 91 -1.38 0.41 -4.46
C ILE A 91 -0.46 1.30 -3.63
N GLU A 92 0.68 1.65 -4.20
CA GLU A 92 1.62 2.57 -3.59
C GLU A 92 1.62 3.85 -4.40
N ILE A 93 1.44 4.97 -3.72
CA ILE A 93 1.40 6.27 -4.37
C ILE A 93 2.68 7.01 -4.02
N ASP A 94 3.55 7.12 -5.00
CA ASP A 94 4.85 7.74 -4.81
C ASP A 94 4.79 9.19 -5.29
N GLY A 95 5.34 10.06 -4.47
CA GLY A 95 5.42 11.47 -4.84
C GLY A 95 6.57 11.72 -5.79
N ALA A 96 7.12 12.91 -5.71
CA ALA A 96 8.26 13.26 -6.54
C ALA A 96 9.48 12.45 -6.11
N VAL A 97 10.46 12.48 -6.94
CA VAL A 97 11.71 11.76 -6.87
C VAL A 97 12.18 11.32 -5.49
N HIS A 98 12.54 10.06 -5.40
CA HIS A 98 13.06 9.49 -4.17
C HIS A 98 14.32 8.69 -4.45
N ASP A 99 15.30 9.33 -5.04
CA ASP A 99 16.54 8.66 -5.41
C ASP A 99 17.16 7.91 -4.24
N ARG A 100 17.08 8.51 -3.06
CA ARG A 100 17.64 7.90 -1.86
C ARG A 100 16.95 6.61 -1.47
N LYS A 101 15.75 6.39 -1.97
CA LYS A 101 14.93 5.25 -1.57
C LYS A 101 14.83 4.17 -2.62
N VAL A 102 15.60 4.29 -3.69
CA VAL A 102 15.50 3.32 -4.78
C VAL A 102 15.73 1.90 -4.29
N ALA A 103 16.78 1.68 -3.52
CA ALA A 103 17.10 0.34 -3.02
C ALA A 103 15.98 -0.23 -2.16
N LYS A 104 15.38 0.60 -1.29
CA LYS A 104 14.28 0.17 -0.44
C LYS A 104 13.04 -0.14 -1.26
N THR A 105 12.80 0.65 -2.30
CA THR A 105 11.65 0.44 -3.17
C THR A 105 11.78 -0.87 -3.94
N VAL A 106 12.97 -1.15 -4.46
CA VAL A 106 13.24 -2.39 -5.18
C VAL A 106 13.02 -3.59 -4.25
N GLU A 107 13.52 -3.51 -3.03
CA GLU A 107 13.36 -4.58 -2.06
C GLU A 107 11.90 -4.79 -1.69
N ARG A 108 11.17 -3.72 -1.47
CA ARG A 108 9.73 -3.79 -1.18
C ARG A 108 8.97 -4.45 -2.32
N ASN A 109 9.27 -4.03 -3.54
CA ASN A 109 8.57 -4.55 -4.71
C ASN A 109 8.87 -6.03 -4.90
N ARG A 110 10.12 -6.44 -4.66
CA ARG A 110 10.51 -7.84 -4.71
C ARG A 110 9.73 -8.67 -3.71
N LEU A 111 9.64 -8.16 -2.47
CA LEU A 111 8.93 -8.86 -1.41
C LEU A 111 7.47 -9.11 -1.78
N TYR A 112 6.81 -8.08 -2.30
CA TYR A 112 5.41 -8.20 -2.70
C TYR A 112 5.27 -9.21 -3.85
N ARG A 113 6.13 -9.10 -4.86
CA ARG A 113 6.08 -9.99 -6.00
C ARG A 113 6.28 -11.44 -5.59
N ASP A 114 7.27 -11.70 -4.74
CA ASP A 114 7.57 -13.05 -4.30
C ASP A 114 6.44 -13.63 -3.44
N ALA A 115 5.66 -12.79 -2.80
CA ALA A 115 4.50 -13.21 -2.04
C ALA A 115 3.23 -13.29 -2.89
N HIS A 116 3.36 -13.11 -4.20
CA HIS A 116 2.25 -13.17 -5.16
C HIS A 116 1.19 -12.10 -4.91
N ILE A 117 1.62 -10.96 -4.39
CA ILE A 117 0.75 -9.81 -4.21
C ILE A 117 0.84 -8.94 -5.45
N LYS A 118 -0.30 -8.55 -6.00
CA LYS A 118 -0.32 -7.65 -7.15
C LYS A 118 0.02 -6.25 -6.69
N LEU A 119 0.93 -5.59 -7.40
CA LEU A 119 1.40 -4.28 -7.01
C LEU A 119 1.18 -3.27 -8.12
N ILE A 120 0.56 -2.16 -7.78
CA ILE A 120 0.40 -1.02 -8.67
C ILE A 120 1.14 0.15 -8.03
N VAL A 121 2.10 0.71 -8.74
CA VAL A 121 2.83 1.88 -8.26
C VAL A 121 2.37 3.07 -9.08
N VAL A 122 1.87 4.09 -8.38
CA VAL A 122 1.45 5.33 -9.02
C VAL A 122 2.52 6.38 -8.74
N ASN A 123 3.17 6.85 -9.78
CA ASN A 123 4.16 7.91 -9.66
C ASN A 123 3.49 9.22 -10.05
N LEU A 124 3.27 10.09 -9.06
CA LEU A 124 2.54 11.35 -9.29
C LEU A 124 3.26 12.26 -10.28
N ALA A 125 4.59 12.25 -10.25
CA ALA A 125 5.34 13.08 -11.18
C ALA A 125 5.13 12.62 -12.61
N ASP A 126 5.11 11.32 -12.83
CA ASP A 126 4.88 10.77 -14.17
C ASP A 126 3.48 11.10 -14.67
N LEU A 127 2.48 11.01 -13.79
CA LEU A 127 1.12 11.34 -14.18
C LEU A 127 1.01 12.80 -14.62
N LYS A 128 1.67 13.68 -13.89
CA LYS A 128 1.67 15.10 -14.21
C LYS A 128 2.36 15.34 -15.55
N GLU A 129 3.49 14.70 -15.77
CA GLU A 129 4.27 14.86 -16.97
C GLU A 129 3.52 14.38 -18.20
N THR A 130 2.80 13.27 -18.08
CA THR A 130 2.04 12.71 -19.20
C THR A 130 0.60 13.22 -19.26
N ASN A 131 0.23 14.11 -18.35
CA ASN A 131 -1.12 14.65 -18.26
C ASN A 131 -2.17 13.53 -18.18
N THR A 132 -1.88 12.52 -17.37
CA THR A 132 -2.76 11.38 -17.17
C THR A 132 -3.44 11.53 -15.81
N SER A 133 -4.75 11.27 -15.75
CA SER A 133 -5.44 11.31 -14.46
C SER A 133 -5.13 10.05 -13.66
N MET A 134 -5.26 10.16 -12.35
CA MET A 134 -5.07 9.02 -11.46
C MET A 134 -6.06 7.91 -11.82
N GLU A 135 -7.30 8.27 -12.07
CA GLU A 135 -8.36 7.31 -12.39
C GLU A 135 -8.03 6.53 -13.67
N ASP A 136 -7.62 7.23 -14.71
CA ASP A 136 -7.27 6.59 -15.97
C ASP A 136 -6.10 5.65 -15.80
N TYR A 137 -5.11 6.07 -15.03
CA TYR A 137 -3.94 5.24 -14.78
C TYR A 137 -4.31 3.96 -14.02
N LEU A 138 -5.13 4.11 -12.98
CA LEU A 138 -5.55 2.97 -12.16
C LEU A 138 -6.40 2.00 -12.98
N ASP A 139 -7.30 2.52 -13.81
CA ASP A 139 -8.12 1.68 -14.67
C ASP A 139 -7.26 0.84 -15.59
N LYS A 140 -6.26 1.47 -16.18
CA LYS A 140 -5.37 0.78 -17.11
C LYS A 140 -4.57 -0.31 -16.40
N GLU A 141 -4.04 0.01 -15.22
CA GLU A 141 -3.25 -0.97 -14.47
C GLU A 141 -4.10 -2.12 -13.96
N LEU A 142 -5.31 -1.83 -13.51
CA LEU A 142 -6.19 -2.87 -12.99
C LEU A 142 -6.70 -3.81 -14.07
N GLU A 143 -6.83 -3.34 -15.31
CA GLU A 143 -7.23 -4.19 -16.42
C GLU A 143 -6.33 -5.40 -16.56
N ARG A 144 -5.09 -5.30 -16.15
CA ARG A 144 -4.15 -6.42 -16.25
C ARG A 144 -4.54 -7.58 -15.33
N TYR A 145 -5.32 -7.31 -14.31
CA TYR A 145 -5.67 -8.29 -13.30
C TYR A 145 -7.13 -8.72 -13.32
N LEU A 146 -7.91 -8.16 -14.21
CA LEU A 146 -9.34 -8.45 -14.28
C LEU A 146 -9.67 -9.64 -15.18
#